data_caaa1548786fc788491ee6002160bfa9
#
_entry.id   caaa1548786fc788491ee6002160bfa9
#
_cell.length_a   1.000
_cell.length_b   1.000
_cell.length_c   1.000
_cell.angle_alpha   90.00
_cell.angle_beta   90.00
_cell.angle_gamma   90.00
#
_symmetry.space_group_name_H-M   'P 1'
#
loop_
_entity.id
_entity.type
_entity.pdbx_description
1 polymer ?
#
loop_
_entity_poly.entity_id
_entity_poly.type
_entity_poly.pdbx_seq_one_letter_code
_entity_poly.pdbx_strand_id
1 'polypeptide(L)'
;MDRRKFIQTGIAGVAGLSLVRTGLANIQMTVPSDISVDRVKLGKTGLKVSRIAMGTGTKGWNYQSNQTRLGLDNFVKIARHGYERGIRFFDMADMYGSQPFVGKALKELPREKLTLMTKMWTYDEGSEKRESVSKTLDRFCQEVGTDYFDILLLHCMTK
;
A
#
# COMPACT_ATOMS: atom_id res chain seq x y z
N MET A 1 -12.63 -3.91 -23.47
CA MET A 1 -13.59 -4.52 -22.54
C MET A 1 -14.26 -3.40 -21.77
N ASP A 2 -15.56 -3.17 -21.98
CA ASP A 2 -16.27 -2.02 -21.41
C ASP A 2 -16.55 -2.25 -19.92
N ARG A 3 -16.17 -1.28 -19.07
CA ARG A 3 -16.33 -1.34 -17.60
C ARG A 3 -17.79 -1.55 -17.15
N ARG A 4 -18.75 -1.08 -17.94
CA ARG A 4 -20.19 -1.27 -17.66
C ARG A 4 -20.65 -2.72 -17.84
N LYS A 5 -20.08 -3.45 -18.80
CA LYS A 5 -20.41 -4.86 -19.03
C LYS A 5 -19.87 -5.78 -17.92
N PHE A 6 -18.73 -5.43 -17.32
CA PHE A 6 -18.18 -6.19 -16.20
C PHE A 6 -19.07 -6.16 -14.95
N ILE A 7 -19.68 -5.01 -14.66
CA ILE A 7 -20.58 -4.84 -13.50
C ILE A 7 -21.93 -5.53 -13.73
N GLN A 8 -22.43 -5.54 -14.96
CA GLN A 8 -23.74 -6.15 -15.26
C GLN A 8 -23.71 -7.69 -15.25
N THR A 9 -22.56 -8.30 -15.54
CA THR A 9 -22.42 -9.78 -15.51
C THR A 9 -22.31 -10.34 -14.08
N GLY A 10 -21.94 -9.50 -13.10
CA GLY A 10 -21.83 -9.90 -11.69
C GLY A 10 -23.16 -9.90 -10.91
N ILE A 11 -24.24 -9.35 -11.46
CA ILE A 11 -25.52 -9.18 -10.73
C ILE A 11 -26.59 -10.22 -11.15
N ALA A 12 -26.37 -10.97 -12.20
CA ALA A 12 -27.37 -11.92 -12.75
C ALA A 12 -27.48 -13.26 -11.98
N GLY A 13 -26.81 -13.43 -10.83
CA GLY A 13 -26.78 -14.68 -10.07
C GLY A 13 -27.61 -14.73 -8.79
N VAL A 14 -28.43 -13.72 -8.49
CA VAL A 14 -29.21 -13.72 -7.23
C VAL A 14 -30.70 -13.40 -7.49
N ALA A 15 -31.37 -14.29 -8.18
CA ALA A 15 -32.82 -14.30 -8.23
C ALA A 15 -33.29 -15.74 -7.96
N GLY A 16 -33.52 -16.08 -6.70
CA GLY A 16 -34.09 -17.36 -6.31
C GLY A 16 -33.77 -17.74 -4.88
N LEU A 17 -34.30 -17.02 -3.90
CA LEU A 17 -34.33 -17.51 -2.52
C LEU A 17 -35.72 -17.21 -1.91
N SER A 18 -36.59 -18.20 -2.03
CA SER A 18 -37.75 -18.33 -1.19
C SER A 18 -37.37 -18.47 0.28
N LEU A 19 -38.11 -17.77 1.12
CA LEU A 19 -38.03 -17.76 2.58
C LEU A 19 -38.02 -19.17 3.18
N VAL A 20 -36.90 -19.56 3.79
CA VAL A 20 -36.88 -20.51 4.88
C VAL A 20 -36.15 -19.85 6.05
N ARG A 21 -36.97 -19.53 7.08
CA ARG A 21 -36.49 -19.13 8.41
C ARG A 21 -35.89 -20.38 9.06
N THR A 22 -34.56 -20.49 9.07
CA THR A 22 -33.86 -21.31 10.09
C THR A 22 -32.37 -20.89 10.11
N GLY A 23 -31.88 -20.44 11.26
CA GLY A 23 -30.48 -20.44 11.63
C GLY A 23 -29.61 -19.44 10.85
N LEU A 24 -29.18 -18.36 11.53
CA LEU A 24 -28.04 -17.59 11.16
C LEU A 24 -26.78 -18.48 11.17
N ALA A 25 -26.59 -19.28 10.12
CA ALA A 25 -25.31 -19.87 9.85
C ALA A 25 -24.36 -18.71 9.54
N ASN A 26 -23.37 -18.51 10.38
CA ASN A 26 -22.20 -17.69 10.07
C ASN A 26 -21.68 -18.19 8.72
N ILE A 27 -21.96 -17.44 7.65
CA ILE A 27 -21.27 -17.62 6.37
C ILE A 27 -19.86 -17.10 6.62
N GLN A 28 -19.04 -17.96 7.16
CA GLN A 28 -17.61 -17.77 7.18
C GLN A 28 -17.19 -17.88 5.72
N MET A 29 -17.06 -16.74 5.06
CA MET A 29 -16.44 -16.70 3.74
C MET A 29 -14.99 -17.17 3.94
N THR A 30 -14.78 -18.46 3.71
CA THR A 30 -13.42 -19.00 3.59
C THR A 30 -12.84 -18.37 2.32
N VAL A 31 -12.11 -17.29 2.51
CA VAL A 31 -11.26 -16.77 1.44
C VAL A 31 -10.24 -17.88 1.15
N PRO A 32 -10.13 -18.37 -0.10
CA PRO A 32 -9.16 -19.39 -0.43
C PRO A 32 -7.79 -18.96 0.09
N SER A 33 -7.12 -19.82 0.84
CA SER A 33 -5.79 -19.59 1.41
C SER A 33 -4.70 -19.37 0.34
N ASP A 34 -5.05 -19.49 -0.92
CA ASP A 34 -4.15 -19.59 -2.07
C ASP A 34 -4.22 -18.38 -3.02
N ILE A 35 -4.70 -17.22 -2.55
CA ILE A 35 -4.54 -15.97 -3.29
C ILE A 35 -3.12 -15.45 -3.04
N SER A 36 -2.16 -16.06 -3.69
CA SER A 36 -0.81 -15.53 -3.80
C SER A 36 -0.80 -14.42 -4.85
N VAL A 37 -0.45 -13.20 -4.42
CA VAL A 37 -0.21 -12.12 -5.38
C VAL A 37 1.04 -12.44 -6.18
N ASP A 38 0.88 -12.63 -7.50
CA ASP A 38 2.01 -12.91 -8.39
C ASP A 38 3.01 -11.75 -8.43
N ARG A 39 4.26 -12.08 -8.76
CA ARG A 39 5.34 -11.10 -8.93
C ARG A 39 5.67 -10.90 -10.39
N VAL A 40 5.83 -9.65 -10.79
CA VAL A 40 6.13 -9.24 -12.16
C VAL A 40 7.43 -8.43 -12.21
N LYS A 41 8.10 -8.45 -13.35
CA LYS A 41 9.26 -7.59 -13.59
C LYS A 41 8.80 -6.13 -13.76
N LEU A 42 9.44 -5.21 -13.08
CA LEU A 42 9.22 -3.78 -13.25
C LEU A 42 10.07 -3.27 -14.43
N GLY A 43 9.52 -3.38 -15.64
CA GLY A 43 10.20 -2.95 -16.86
C GLY A 43 11.61 -3.54 -16.99
N LYS A 44 12.60 -2.65 -17.25
CA LYS A 44 14.02 -3.01 -17.42
C LYS A 44 14.86 -2.86 -16.13
N THR A 45 14.24 -2.58 -14.99
CA THR A 45 14.95 -2.30 -13.73
C THR A 45 15.60 -3.53 -13.10
N GLY A 46 15.22 -4.73 -13.50
CA GLY A 46 15.61 -5.97 -12.83
C GLY A 46 14.78 -6.30 -11.58
N LEU A 47 14.03 -5.34 -11.03
CA LEU A 47 13.20 -5.56 -9.85
C LEU A 47 12.01 -6.48 -10.16
N LYS A 48 11.71 -7.37 -9.22
CA LYS A 48 10.48 -8.17 -9.22
C LYS A 48 9.58 -7.66 -8.10
N VAL A 49 8.44 -7.08 -8.47
CA VAL A 49 7.46 -6.50 -7.54
C VAL A 49 6.19 -7.34 -7.50
N SER A 50 5.45 -7.33 -6.41
CA SER A 50 4.08 -7.88 -6.42
C SER A 50 3.20 -7.04 -7.36
N ARG A 51 2.35 -7.70 -8.15
CA ARG A 51 1.47 -7.02 -9.11
C ARG A 51 0.54 -6.00 -8.44
N ILE A 52 0.21 -6.22 -7.19
CA ILE A 52 -0.57 -5.32 -6.35
C ILE A 52 0.36 -4.70 -5.31
N ALA A 53 0.29 -3.39 -5.16
CA ALA A 53 0.97 -2.65 -4.11
C ALA A 53 -0.02 -2.19 -3.03
N MET A 54 0.45 -2.10 -1.79
CA MET A 54 -0.27 -1.40 -0.74
C MET A 54 0.06 0.09 -0.79
N GLY A 55 -0.86 0.91 -1.30
CA GLY A 55 -0.77 2.35 -1.25
C GLY A 55 -1.13 2.88 0.14
N THR A 56 -0.35 3.82 0.65
CA THR A 56 -0.51 4.36 2.01
C THR A 56 -0.93 5.83 2.06
N GLY A 57 -1.25 6.44 0.90
CA GLY A 57 -1.43 7.87 0.76
C GLY A 57 -2.80 8.33 0.29
N THR A 58 -3.89 7.57 0.51
CA THR A 58 -5.23 8.04 0.12
C THR A 58 -5.57 9.32 0.87
N LYS A 59 -5.84 10.42 0.13
CA LYS A 59 -5.98 11.77 0.67
C LYS A 59 -4.78 12.18 1.56
N GLY A 60 -3.58 11.75 1.13
CA GLY A 60 -2.33 12.01 1.83
C GLY A 60 -1.90 13.47 1.65
N TRP A 61 -1.84 14.20 2.76
CA TRP A 61 -1.40 15.58 2.83
C TRP A 61 -1.03 15.94 4.26
N ASN A 62 -0.09 16.85 4.42
CA ASN A 62 0.32 17.36 5.73
C ASN A 62 0.65 16.25 6.73
N TYR A 63 1.47 15.28 6.29
CA TYR A 63 1.94 14.12 7.05
C TYR A 63 0.82 13.22 7.62
N GLN A 64 -0.32 13.17 6.93
CA GLN A 64 -1.44 12.31 7.26
C GLN A 64 -2.06 11.72 5.99
N SER A 65 -2.67 10.55 6.13
CA SER A 65 -3.47 9.90 5.09
C SER A 65 -4.67 9.18 5.72
N ASN A 66 -5.60 8.71 4.89
CA ASN A 66 -6.68 7.87 5.42
C ASN A 66 -6.14 6.63 6.12
N GLN A 67 -5.04 6.08 5.64
CA GLN A 67 -4.41 4.89 6.23
C GLN A 67 -3.80 5.21 7.60
N THR A 68 -3.10 6.33 7.76
CA THR A 68 -2.52 6.70 9.06
C THR A 68 -3.60 7.09 10.09
N ARG A 69 -4.74 7.63 9.64
CA ARG A 69 -5.89 7.94 10.52
C ARG A 69 -6.59 6.71 11.09
N LEU A 70 -6.33 5.52 10.57
CA LEU A 70 -6.81 4.27 11.17
C LEU A 70 -6.16 3.97 12.53
N GLY A 71 -5.08 4.68 12.87
CA GLY A 71 -4.23 4.38 14.01
C GLY A 71 -3.23 3.27 13.73
N LEU A 72 -2.15 3.24 14.52
CA LEU A 72 -1.01 2.36 14.28
C LEU A 72 -1.41 0.88 14.27
N ASP A 73 -2.18 0.43 15.26
CA ASP A 73 -2.54 -0.99 15.40
C ASP A 73 -3.34 -1.52 14.22
N ASN A 74 -4.31 -0.73 13.74
CA ASN A 74 -5.12 -1.11 12.58
C ASN A 74 -4.29 -1.08 11.30
N PHE A 75 -3.41 -0.09 11.14
CA PHE A 75 -2.50 -0.03 10.02
C PHE A 75 -1.59 -1.28 9.98
N VAL A 76 -0.98 -1.63 11.10
CA VAL A 76 -0.11 -2.81 11.23
C VAL A 76 -0.87 -4.08 10.87
N LYS A 77 -2.09 -4.27 11.39
CA LYS A 77 -2.93 -5.43 11.07
C LYS A 77 -3.20 -5.54 9.56
N ILE A 78 -3.57 -4.43 8.92
CA ILE A 78 -3.85 -4.42 7.47
C ILE A 78 -2.58 -4.71 6.66
N ALA A 79 -1.47 -4.08 7.01
CA ALA A 79 -0.21 -4.27 6.30
C ALA A 79 0.32 -5.72 6.44
N ARG A 80 0.25 -6.30 7.64
CA ARG A 80 0.61 -7.70 7.90
C ARG A 80 -0.29 -8.66 7.16
N HIS A 81 -1.60 -8.44 7.19
CA HIS A 81 -2.56 -9.23 6.43
C HIS A 81 -2.29 -9.18 4.92
N GLY A 82 -1.98 -8.00 4.38
CA GLY A 82 -1.55 -7.87 2.98
C GLY A 82 -0.28 -8.67 2.67
N TYR A 83 0.71 -8.60 3.56
CA TYR A 83 1.94 -9.37 3.43
C TYR A 83 1.69 -10.89 3.44
N GLU A 84 0.86 -11.40 4.35
CA GLU A 84 0.49 -12.82 4.42
C GLU A 84 -0.18 -13.31 3.13
N ARG A 85 -0.87 -12.41 2.40
CA ARG A 85 -1.50 -12.68 1.10
C ARG A 85 -0.61 -12.41 -0.10
N GLY A 86 0.68 -12.18 0.10
CA GLY A 86 1.65 -12.05 -0.99
C GLY A 86 1.93 -10.62 -1.44
N ILE A 87 1.32 -9.58 -0.83
CA ILE A 87 1.72 -8.20 -1.10
C ILE A 87 3.13 -7.99 -0.55
N ARG A 88 4.04 -7.52 -1.40
CA ARG A 88 5.43 -7.24 -1.06
C ARG A 88 5.83 -5.82 -1.41
N PHE A 89 4.97 -5.10 -2.11
CA PHE A 89 5.21 -3.76 -2.59
C PHE A 89 4.41 -2.75 -1.77
N PHE A 90 5.12 -1.83 -1.09
CA PHE A 90 4.54 -0.79 -0.24
C PHE A 90 4.89 0.58 -0.82
N ASP A 91 3.86 1.37 -1.11
CA ASP A 91 3.96 2.69 -1.71
C ASP A 91 3.70 3.77 -0.67
N MET A 92 4.74 4.54 -0.39
CA MET A 92 4.78 5.65 0.56
C MET A 92 5.10 6.97 -0.13
N ALA A 93 4.99 8.05 0.59
CA ALA A 93 5.56 9.36 0.25
C ALA A 93 5.74 10.20 1.50
N ASP A 94 6.60 11.22 1.41
CA ASP A 94 6.90 12.14 2.50
C ASP A 94 5.62 12.71 3.13
N MET A 95 4.76 13.32 2.30
CA MET A 95 3.55 14.01 2.75
C MET A 95 2.44 13.08 3.29
N TYR A 96 2.61 11.76 3.23
CA TYR A 96 1.59 10.81 3.72
C TYR A 96 1.71 10.51 5.22
N GLY A 97 2.89 10.80 5.82
CA GLY A 97 3.18 10.45 7.21
C GLY A 97 3.12 8.96 7.51
N SER A 98 3.22 8.13 6.49
CA SER A 98 3.02 6.68 6.59
C SER A 98 4.30 5.88 6.82
N GLN A 99 5.48 6.47 6.61
CA GLN A 99 6.76 5.79 6.75
C GLN A 99 6.95 5.15 8.13
N PRO A 100 6.73 5.83 9.27
CA PRO A 100 6.86 5.22 10.58
C PRO A 100 5.87 4.07 10.81
N PHE A 101 4.67 4.16 10.23
CA PHE A 101 3.66 3.11 10.31
C PHE A 101 4.09 1.87 9.54
N VAL A 102 4.60 2.05 8.31
CA VAL A 102 5.15 0.97 7.49
C VAL A 102 6.34 0.34 8.19
N GLY A 103 7.26 1.14 8.73
CA GLY A 103 8.40 0.65 9.50
C GLY A 103 7.98 -0.27 10.65
N LYS A 104 7.00 0.14 11.43
CA LYS A 104 6.45 -0.70 12.52
C LYS A 104 5.79 -1.97 12.00
N ALA A 105 5.02 -1.87 10.91
CA ALA A 105 4.33 -3.03 10.34
C ALA A 105 5.29 -4.08 9.79
N LEU A 106 6.43 -3.66 9.23
CA LEU A 106 7.36 -4.53 8.52
C LEU A 106 8.63 -4.90 9.31
N LYS A 107 8.78 -4.39 10.55
CA LYS A 107 10.01 -4.48 11.36
C LYS A 107 10.64 -5.88 11.45
N GLU A 108 9.82 -6.93 11.48
CA GLU A 108 10.30 -8.31 11.64
C GLU A 108 10.30 -9.12 10.35
N LEU A 109 9.98 -8.46 9.23
CA LEU A 109 9.90 -9.13 7.93
C LEU A 109 11.25 -9.03 7.21
N PRO A 110 11.62 -10.05 6.44
CA PRO A 110 12.86 -10.03 5.67
C PRO A 110 12.86 -8.87 4.67
N ARG A 111 13.78 -7.91 4.84
CA ARG A 111 13.86 -6.69 4.01
C ARG A 111 14.02 -6.99 2.52
N GLU A 112 14.80 -8.00 2.19
CA GLU A 112 15.08 -8.43 0.82
C GLU A 112 13.87 -9.04 0.10
N LYS A 113 12.82 -9.37 0.83
CA LYS A 113 11.54 -9.84 0.26
C LYS A 113 10.55 -8.72 0.01
N LEU A 114 10.85 -7.51 0.45
CA LEU A 114 10.00 -6.34 0.32
C LEU A 114 10.44 -5.47 -0.84
N THR A 115 9.50 -4.75 -1.44
CA THR A 115 9.76 -3.63 -2.34
C THR A 115 9.20 -2.39 -1.68
N LEU A 116 10.08 -1.50 -1.26
CA LEU A 116 9.72 -0.25 -0.61
C LEU A 116 9.90 0.91 -1.58
N MET A 117 8.83 1.61 -1.85
CA MET A 117 8.83 2.82 -2.66
C MET A 117 8.44 4.02 -1.80
N THR A 118 9.20 5.10 -1.94
CA THR A 118 8.82 6.39 -1.37
C THR A 118 8.96 7.50 -2.41
N LYS A 119 8.45 8.67 -2.09
CA LYS A 119 8.47 9.82 -2.97
C LYS A 119 8.94 11.03 -2.20
N MET A 120 9.94 11.71 -2.77
CA MET A 120 10.45 12.95 -2.24
C MET A 120 9.60 14.11 -2.76
N TRP A 121 9.12 14.94 -1.86
CA TRP A 121 8.36 16.13 -2.23
C TRP A 121 9.25 17.14 -2.96
N THR A 122 8.85 17.55 -4.15
CA THR A 122 9.66 18.45 -5.00
C THR A 122 9.00 19.79 -5.26
N TYR A 123 7.73 19.94 -4.90
CA TYR A 123 7.01 21.20 -5.08
C TYR A 123 7.45 22.21 -4.03
N ASP A 124 7.78 23.42 -4.49
CA ASP A 124 8.22 24.54 -3.66
C ASP A 124 7.17 25.66 -3.71
N GLU A 125 6.54 25.93 -2.59
CA GLU A 125 5.63 27.08 -2.44
C GLU A 125 6.37 28.36 -2.04
N GLY A 126 7.69 28.36 -2.07
CA GLY A 126 8.56 29.50 -1.83
C GLY A 126 9.11 29.61 -0.40
N SER A 127 10.34 30.07 -0.31
CA SER A 127 11.06 30.62 0.84
C SER A 127 11.52 29.72 1.99
N GLU A 128 11.04 28.54 2.23
CA GLU A 128 11.68 27.66 3.20
C GLU A 128 12.78 26.84 2.55
N LYS A 129 13.99 26.90 3.15
CA LYS A 129 15.12 26.08 2.68
C LYS A 129 14.73 24.62 2.79
N ARG A 130 14.54 23.97 1.64
CA ARG A 130 14.34 22.53 1.61
C ARG A 130 15.51 21.83 2.30
N GLU A 131 15.18 20.78 3.01
CA GLU A 131 16.17 19.82 3.45
C GLU A 131 16.91 19.25 2.24
N SER A 132 18.22 19.04 2.36
CA SER A 132 18.98 18.42 1.26
C SER A 132 18.44 17.03 0.94
N VAL A 133 18.56 16.62 -0.32
CA VAL A 133 18.12 15.30 -0.80
C VAL A 133 18.66 14.17 0.07
N SER A 134 19.97 14.26 0.44
CA SER A 134 20.61 13.27 1.31
C SER A 134 19.94 13.20 2.68
N LYS A 135 19.76 14.35 3.36
CA LYS A 135 19.11 14.39 4.68
C LYS A 135 17.67 13.89 4.64
N THR A 136 16.92 14.26 3.60
CA THR A 136 15.56 13.76 3.41
C THR A 136 15.55 12.24 3.27
N LEU A 137 16.45 11.67 2.49
CA LEU A 137 16.56 10.23 2.33
C LEU A 137 16.99 9.53 3.62
N ASP A 138 17.95 10.10 4.35
CA ASP A 138 18.39 9.59 5.66
C ASP A 138 17.21 9.56 6.65
N ARG A 139 16.41 10.62 6.68
CA ARG A 139 15.18 10.68 7.49
C ARG A 139 14.18 9.58 7.10
N PHE A 140 13.94 9.39 5.82
CA PHE A 140 13.04 8.33 5.34
C PHE A 140 13.53 6.93 5.77
N CYS A 141 14.83 6.68 5.65
CA CYS A 141 15.43 5.44 6.09
C CYS A 141 15.25 5.23 7.60
N GLN A 142 15.45 6.28 8.41
CA GLN A 142 15.24 6.24 9.85
C GLN A 142 13.77 5.99 10.22
N GLU A 143 12.83 6.68 9.57
CA GLU A 143 11.39 6.54 9.82
C GLU A 143 10.88 5.11 9.54
N VAL A 144 11.37 4.49 8.48
CA VAL A 144 11.01 3.11 8.12
C VAL A 144 11.83 2.08 8.89
N GLY A 145 13.05 2.42 9.31
CA GLY A 145 14.01 1.48 9.90
C GLY A 145 14.64 0.57 8.84
N THR A 146 15.10 1.15 7.74
CA THR A 146 15.75 0.48 6.61
C THR A 146 16.98 1.24 6.15
N ASP A 147 17.93 0.55 5.52
CA ASP A 147 19.12 1.18 4.97
C ASP A 147 18.94 1.67 3.52
N TYR A 148 17.86 1.27 2.86
CA TYR A 148 17.61 1.63 1.46
C TYR A 148 16.14 1.54 1.09
N PHE A 149 15.78 2.24 0.02
CA PHE A 149 14.52 2.06 -0.72
C PHE A 149 14.82 1.44 -2.08
N ASP A 150 13.91 0.57 -2.55
CA ASP A 150 14.03 -0.05 -3.88
C ASP A 150 13.67 0.95 -4.99
N ILE A 151 12.75 1.87 -4.69
CA ILE A 151 12.25 2.87 -5.63
C ILE A 151 12.11 4.21 -4.92
N LEU A 152 12.75 5.25 -5.47
CA LEU A 152 12.57 6.63 -5.07
C LEU A 152 12.02 7.43 -6.24
N LEU A 153 10.89 8.11 -6.02
CA LEU A 153 10.26 8.98 -7.01
C LEU A 153 10.36 10.45 -6.60
N LEU A 154 10.33 11.33 -7.58
CA LEU A 154 10.08 12.75 -7.36
C LEU A 154 8.57 12.99 -7.37
N HIS A 155 8.06 13.68 -6.35
CA HIS A 155 6.64 13.87 -6.11
C HIS A 155 6.23 15.29 -6.47
N CYS A 156 5.10 15.42 -7.20
CA CYS A 156 4.58 16.72 -7.63
C CYS A 156 5.56 17.53 -8.47
N MET A 157 6.11 16.90 -9.51
CA MET A 157 6.92 17.61 -10.50
C MET A 157 6.06 18.63 -11.23
N THR A 158 6.44 19.90 -11.16
CA THR A 158 5.89 20.96 -12.01
C THR A 158 6.86 21.25 -13.17
N LYS A 159 6.30 21.65 -14.31
CA LYS A 159 7.10 22.10 -15.45
C LYS A 159 7.64 23.51 -15.22
#